data_372c46a4e4a4efad95565a834fc7572c
#
_entry.id   372c46a4e4a4efad95565a834fc7572c
#
_cell.length_a   1.000
_cell.length_b   1.000
_cell.length_c   1.000
_cell.angle_alpha   90.00
_cell.angle_beta   90.00
_cell.angle_gamma   90.00
#
_symmetry.space_group_name_H-M   'P 1'
#
loop_
_entity.id
_entity.type
_entity.pdbx_description
1 polymer ?
#
loop_
_entity_poly.entity_id
_entity_poly.type
_entity_poly.pdbx_seq_one_letter_code
_entity_poly.pdbx_strand_id
1 'polypeptide(L)'
;MGVGLGVSDAAIADDDLDRLAVNACRAADFLKAISHEGRLMILCHLAGGEKSVTELEHLLSARQAAVSQQLSRLRLEGLVTPRREGKAIYYSLADDRSRRIIGLLYDMFCKGD
;
A
#
# COMPACT_ATOMS: atom_id res chain seq x y z
N MET A 1 11.18 -19.34 -17.28
CA MET A 1 10.95 -19.04 -16.82
C MET A 1 11.20 -18.45 -15.90
N GLY A 2 11.62 -18.23 -15.64
CA GLY A 2 11.98 -17.71 -14.55
C GLY A 2 11.09 -16.96 -13.96
N VAL A 3 10.73 -16.94 -13.09
CA VAL A 3 9.88 -16.26 -12.68
C VAL A 3 10.23 -15.52 -11.77
N GLY A 4 10.65 -14.66 -11.80
CA GLY A 4 11.11 -13.86 -10.93
C GLY A 4 10.28 -13.28 -9.99
N LEU A 5 9.93 -13.49 -9.04
CA LEU A 5 9.11 -12.90 -8.06
C LEU A 5 9.76 -11.69 -7.50
N GLY A 6 10.08 -10.75 -8.29
CA GLY A 6 10.69 -9.54 -7.81
C GLY A 6 12.15 -9.67 -7.50
N VAL A 7 12.69 -10.84 -7.70
CA VAL A 7 14.11 -10.99 -7.54
C VAL A 7 14.67 -11.15 -8.93
N SER A 8 15.92 -11.40 -9.06
CA SER A 8 16.50 -11.57 -10.36
C SER A 8 15.77 -12.69 -11.09
N ASP A 9 16.06 -12.83 -12.36
CA ASP A 9 15.43 -13.86 -13.17
C ASP A 9 15.78 -15.26 -12.73
N ALA A 10 16.66 -15.40 -11.80
CA ALA A 10 17.01 -16.71 -11.29
C ALA A 10 15.83 -17.29 -10.50
N ALA A 11 15.73 -18.59 -10.52
CA ALA A 11 14.74 -19.26 -9.70
C ALA A 11 15.01 -18.98 -8.24
N ILE A 12 13.93 -18.94 -7.47
CA ILE A 12 14.03 -18.75 -6.04
C ILE A 12 14.57 -20.02 -5.42
N ALA A 13 15.59 -19.89 -4.59
CA ALA A 13 16.19 -21.02 -3.91
C ALA A 13 15.20 -21.65 -2.93
N ASP A 14 15.37 -22.94 -2.65
CA ASP A 14 14.48 -23.65 -1.73
C ASP A 14 14.38 -22.98 -0.38
N ASP A 15 15.50 -22.48 0.16
CA ASP A 15 15.51 -21.79 1.43
C ASP A 15 14.66 -20.53 1.38
N ASP A 16 14.70 -19.83 0.25
CA ASP A 16 13.91 -18.61 0.08
C ASP A 16 12.42 -18.94 -0.03
N LEU A 17 12.09 -20.04 -0.68
CA LEU A 17 10.71 -20.49 -0.75
C LEU A 17 10.18 -20.86 0.63
N ASP A 18 10.99 -21.51 1.45
CA ASP A 18 10.60 -21.86 2.81
C ASP A 18 10.35 -20.61 3.63
N ARG A 19 11.21 -19.63 3.49
CA ARG A 19 11.05 -18.36 4.19
C ARG A 19 9.80 -17.62 3.73
N LEU A 20 9.53 -17.62 2.44
CA LEU A 20 8.32 -17.01 1.92
C LEU A 20 7.09 -17.75 2.42
N ALA A 21 7.15 -19.09 2.48
CA ALA A 21 6.02 -19.88 2.97
C ALA A 21 5.68 -19.53 4.42
N VAL A 22 6.69 -19.32 5.26
CA VAL A 22 6.47 -18.93 6.65
C VAL A 22 5.78 -17.56 6.71
N ASN A 23 6.07 -16.68 5.78
CA ASN A 23 5.52 -15.33 5.77
C ASN A 23 4.38 -15.15 4.78
N ALA A 24 3.91 -16.22 4.16
CA ALA A 24 2.90 -16.13 3.10
C ALA A 24 1.61 -15.48 3.58
N CYS A 25 1.20 -15.79 4.81
CA CYS A 25 -0.02 -15.21 5.35
C CYS A 25 0.10 -13.69 5.46
N ARG A 26 1.24 -13.22 5.96
CA ARG A 26 1.49 -11.77 6.09
C ARG A 26 1.55 -11.10 4.72
N ALA A 27 2.22 -11.74 3.77
CA ALA A 27 2.30 -11.19 2.42
C ALA A 27 0.91 -11.15 1.76
N ALA A 28 0.13 -12.20 1.95
CA ALA A 28 -1.21 -12.24 1.40
C ALA A 28 -2.11 -11.19 2.04
N ASP A 29 -1.99 -10.98 3.34
CA ASP A 29 -2.76 -9.95 4.03
C ASP A 29 -2.40 -8.55 3.52
N PHE A 30 -1.13 -8.31 3.29
CA PHE A 30 -0.67 -7.05 2.71
C PHE A 30 -1.30 -6.84 1.32
N LEU A 31 -1.26 -7.86 0.47
CA LEU A 31 -1.85 -7.77 -0.86
C LEU A 31 -3.35 -7.54 -0.80
N LYS A 32 -4.04 -8.22 0.11
CA LYS A 32 -5.47 -8.03 0.29
C LYS A 32 -5.79 -6.59 0.70
N ALA A 33 -4.96 -6.02 1.57
CA ALA A 33 -5.20 -4.66 2.04
C ALA A 33 -5.14 -3.66 0.90
N ILE A 34 -4.28 -3.88 -0.07
CA ILE A 34 -4.13 -2.96 -1.19
C ILE A 34 -4.96 -3.33 -2.41
N SER A 35 -5.64 -4.47 -2.41
CA SER A 35 -6.37 -4.96 -3.58
C SER A 35 -7.79 -4.39 -3.68
N HIS A 36 -7.95 -3.15 -3.30
CA HIS A 36 -9.19 -2.40 -3.41
C HIS A 36 -8.83 -1.05 -4.00
N GLU A 37 -9.53 -0.65 -5.04
CA GLU A 37 -9.16 0.56 -5.78
C GLU A 37 -9.03 1.78 -4.88
N GLY A 38 -9.99 2.00 -3.98
CA GLY A 38 -9.96 3.14 -3.08
C GLY A 38 -8.73 3.12 -2.16
N ARG A 39 -8.44 1.97 -1.59
CA ARG A 39 -7.28 1.86 -0.70
C ARG A 39 -5.96 2.03 -1.46
N LEU A 40 -5.89 1.46 -2.67
CA LEU A 40 -4.70 1.63 -3.49
C LEU A 40 -4.45 3.11 -3.78
N MET A 41 -5.52 3.84 -4.13
CA MET A 41 -5.36 5.25 -4.45
C MET A 41 -4.99 6.09 -3.22
N ILE A 42 -5.50 5.74 -2.05
CA ILE A 42 -5.07 6.41 -0.82
C ILE A 42 -3.56 6.26 -0.63
N LEU A 43 -3.06 5.03 -0.78
CA LEU A 43 -1.64 4.78 -0.62
C LEU A 43 -0.82 5.54 -1.67
N CYS A 44 -1.33 5.64 -2.89
CA CYS A 44 -0.66 6.41 -3.94
C CYS A 44 -0.52 7.87 -3.54
N HIS A 45 -1.58 8.47 -3.01
CA HIS A 45 -1.52 9.86 -2.58
C HIS A 45 -0.57 10.03 -1.39
N LEU A 46 -0.60 9.09 -0.45
CA LEU A 46 0.27 9.16 0.71
C LEU A 46 1.74 8.93 0.35
N ALA A 47 1.99 8.26 -0.77
CA ALA A 47 3.37 8.09 -1.24
C ALA A 47 4.02 9.43 -1.56
N GLY A 48 3.22 10.45 -1.88
CA GLY A 48 3.72 11.79 -2.12
C GLY A 48 3.92 12.62 -0.85
N GLY A 49 3.54 12.09 0.30
CA GLY A 49 3.67 12.79 1.56
C GLY A 49 2.43 12.69 2.41
N GLU A 50 2.52 13.14 3.65
CA GLU A 50 1.42 13.12 4.60
C GLU A 50 0.22 13.90 4.07
N LYS A 51 -0.98 13.41 4.31
CA LYS A 51 -2.23 14.05 3.91
C LYS A 51 -3.25 13.97 5.03
N SER A 52 -4.07 15.01 5.14
CA SER A 52 -5.18 14.97 6.08
C SER A 52 -6.33 14.18 5.46
N VAL A 53 -7.27 13.74 6.31
CA VAL A 53 -8.47 13.07 5.84
C VAL A 53 -9.23 13.97 4.86
N THR A 54 -9.33 15.26 5.18
CA THR A 54 -10.03 16.22 4.31
C THR A 54 -9.36 16.32 2.94
N GLU A 55 -8.03 16.37 2.93
CA GLU A 55 -7.30 16.40 1.66
C GLU A 55 -7.58 15.15 0.83
N LEU A 56 -7.61 13.99 1.47
CA LEU A 56 -7.88 12.73 0.77
C LEU A 56 -9.29 12.71 0.21
N GLU A 57 -10.28 13.25 0.95
CA GLU A 57 -11.63 13.36 0.44
C GLU A 57 -11.66 14.13 -0.88
N HIS A 58 -10.97 15.26 -0.92
CA HIS A 58 -10.91 16.08 -2.13
C HIS A 58 -10.18 15.38 -3.26
N LEU A 59 -9.03 14.80 -2.95
CA LEU A 59 -8.20 14.16 -3.97
C LEU A 59 -8.90 12.96 -4.59
N LEU A 60 -9.70 12.25 -3.79
CA LEU A 60 -10.37 11.05 -4.25
C LEU A 60 -11.81 11.30 -4.66
N SER A 61 -12.30 12.52 -4.49
CA SER A 61 -13.72 12.85 -4.71
C SER A 61 -14.61 11.86 -3.98
N ALA A 62 -14.27 11.57 -2.73
CA ALA A 62 -14.97 10.57 -1.94
C ALA A 62 -15.48 11.17 -0.65
N ARG A 63 -16.51 10.54 -0.09
CA ARG A 63 -17.10 10.98 1.16
C ARG A 63 -16.19 10.62 2.33
N GLN A 64 -16.29 11.43 3.40
CA GLN A 64 -15.48 11.20 4.59
C GLN A 64 -15.65 9.78 5.15
N ALA A 65 -16.88 9.28 5.20
CA ALA A 65 -17.13 7.95 5.75
C ALA A 65 -16.38 6.88 4.96
N ALA A 66 -16.37 7.00 3.63
CA ALA A 66 -15.67 6.03 2.79
C ALA A 66 -14.16 6.13 3.00
N VAL A 67 -13.62 7.34 3.01
CA VAL A 67 -12.19 7.55 3.22
C VAL A 67 -11.77 7.04 4.59
N SER A 68 -12.53 7.37 5.63
CA SER A 68 -12.22 6.94 6.99
C SER A 68 -12.25 5.43 7.12
N GLN A 69 -13.20 4.77 6.47
CA GLN A 69 -13.31 3.32 6.50
C GLN A 69 -12.09 2.69 5.81
N GLN A 70 -11.68 3.22 4.67
CA GLN A 70 -10.50 2.72 3.96
C GLN A 70 -9.24 2.93 4.79
N LEU A 71 -9.10 4.08 5.41
CA LEU A 71 -7.95 4.37 6.26
C LEU A 71 -7.90 3.45 7.47
N SER A 72 -9.06 3.16 8.06
CA SER A 72 -9.13 2.23 9.20
C SER A 72 -8.62 0.85 8.81
N ARG A 73 -9.01 0.37 7.62
CA ARG A 73 -8.54 -0.93 7.15
C ARG A 73 -7.04 -0.91 6.92
N LEU A 74 -6.52 0.14 6.30
CA LEU A 74 -5.08 0.26 6.06
C LEU A 74 -4.31 0.36 7.37
N ARG A 75 -4.87 1.07 8.34
CA ARG A 75 -4.23 1.20 9.65
C ARG A 75 -4.20 -0.16 10.37
N LEU A 76 -5.30 -0.90 10.29
CA LEU A 76 -5.38 -2.22 10.91
C LEU A 76 -4.30 -3.15 10.36
N GLU A 77 -3.99 -3.01 9.07
CA GLU A 77 -2.94 -3.82 8.45
C GLU A 77 -1.55 -3.24 8.64
N GLY A 78 -1.44 -2.13 9.35
CA GLY A 78 -0.14 -1.54 9.64
C GLY A 78 0.50 -0.78 8.49
N LEU A 79 -0.29 -0.36 7.51
CA LEU A 79 0.24 0.31 6.31
C LEU A 79 0.26 1.82 6.42
N VAL A 80 -0.55 2.40 7.29
CA VAL A 80 -0.59 3.85 7.50
C VAL A 80 -0.56 4.16 8.97
N THR A 81 -0.09 5.36 9.29
CA THR A 81 0.02 5.84 10.67
C THR A 81 -0.69 7.18 10.80
N PRO A 82 -1.58 7.34 11.77
CA PRO A 82 -2.27 8.62 11.97
C PRO A 82 -1.45 9.56 12.86
N ARG A 83 -1.66 10.84 12.67
CA ARG A 83 -1.12 11.88 13.53
C ARG A 83 -2.21 12.93 13.70
N ARG A 84 -2.53 13.26 14.94
CA ARG A 84 -3.54 14.26 15.22
C ARG A 84 -2.89 15.62 15.45
N GLU A 85 -3.47 16.64 14.85
CA GLU A 85 -3.03 18.00 15.10
C GLU A 85 -4.29 18.86 15.22
N GLY A 86 -4.64 19.25 16.43
CA GLY A 86 -5.92 19.94 16.68
C GLY A 86 -7.08 19.03 16.33
N LYS A 87 -7.96 19.50 15.48
CA LYS A 87 -9.10 18.71 15.03
C LYS A 87 -8.81 17.92 13.77
N ALA A 88 -7.65 18.13 13.17
CA ALA A 88 -7.29 17.45 11.94
C ALA A 88 -6.56 16.15 12.23
N ILE A 89 -6.79 15.15 11.41
CA ILE A 89 -6.07 13.89 11.48
C ILE A 89 -5.34 13.73 10.16
N TYR A 90 -4.03 13.52 10.26
CA TYR A 90 -3.16 13.32 9.12
C TYR A 90 -2.70 11.88 9.09
N TYR A 91 -2.53 11.36 7.89
CA TYR A 91 -2.04 9.99 7.72
C TYR A 91 -0.78 10.00 6.88
N SER A 92 0.11 9.07 7.16
CA SER A 92 1.32 8.89 6.36
C SER A 92 1.55 7.39 6.21
N LEU A 93 2.40 7.02 5.26
CA LEU A 93 2.77 5.62 5.09
C LEU A 93 3.56 5.17 6.31
N ALA A 94 3.24 4.00 6.83
CA ALA A 94 3.90 3.49 8.03
C ALA A 94 5.35 3.05 7.74
N ASP A 95 5.59 2.53 6.53
CA ASP A 95 6.91 2.10 6.14
C ASP A 95 7.02 2.12 4.61
N ASP A 96 8.10 1.58 4.08
CA ASP A 96 8.40 1.69 2.66
C ASP A 96 7.73 0.64 1.78
N ARG A 97 7.05 -0.33 2.36
CA ARG A 97 6.45 -1.42 1.59
C ARG A 97 5.47 -0.92 0.53
N SER A 98 4.56 -0.02 0.95
CA SER A 98 3.56 0.50 0.04
C SER A 98 4.18 1.33 -1.07
N ARG A 99 5.19 2.14 -0.73
CA ARG A 99 5.86 2.94 -1.75
C ARG A 99 6.52 2.06 -2.80
N ARG A 100 7.13 0.97 -2.35
CA ARG A 100 7.80 0.04 -3.26
C ARG A 100 6.82 -0.67 -4.19
N ILE A 101 5.70 -1.15 -3.66
CA ILE A 101 4.72 -1.84 -4.49
C ILE A 101 4.05 -0.85 -5.46
N ILE A 102 3.76 0.36 -5.01
CA ILE A 102 3.19 1.38 -5.87
C ILE A 102 4.12 1.72 -7.02
N GLY A 103 5.41 1.85 -6.72
CA GLY A 103 6.39 2.10 -7.77
C GLY A 103 6.42 1.00 -8.81
N LEU A 104 6.35 -0.24 -8.36
CA LEU A 104 6.32 -1.38 -9.26
C LEU A 104 5.06 -1.39 -10.11
N LEU A 105 3.91 -1.10 -9.50
CA LEU A 105 2.65 -1.04 -10.25
C LEU A 105 2.67 0.07 -11.29
N TYR A 106 3.25 1.21 -10.94
CA TYR A 106 3.38 2.30 -11.89
C TYR A 106 4.24 1.87 -13.08
N ASP A 107 5.35 1.19 -12.81
CA ASP A 107 6.22 0.71 -13.89
C ASP A 107 5.50 -0.28 -14.79
N MET A 108 4.69 -1.15 -14.21
CA MET A 108 4.00 -2.19 -14.97
C MET A 108 2.83 -1.65 -15.79
N PHE A 109 2.11 -0.67 -15.26
CA PHE A 109 0.85 -0.25 -15.86
C PHE A 109 0.85 1.15 -16.48
N CYS A 110 1.80 1.99 -16.14
CA CYS A 110 1.80 3.38 -16.59
C CYS A 110 3.03 3.77 -17.38
N LYS A 111 4.19 3.20 -17.04
CA LYS A 111 5.44 3.61 -17.68
C LYS A 111 5.48 3.07 -19.11
N GLY A 112 5.92 3.93 -20.02
CA GLY A 112 6.02 3.52 -21.43
C GLY A 112 4.82 3.89 -22.26
N ASP A 113 3.79 4.44 -21.64
CA ASP A 113 2.60 4.86 -22.39
C ASP A 113 2.78 6.22 -23.09
#